data_f58524b9422ea49a3eb3487ae50fd713
#
_entry.id   f58524b9422ea49a3eb3487ae50fd713
#
_cell.length_a   1.000
_cell.length_b   1.000
_cell.length_c   1.000
_cell.angle_alpha   90.00
_cell.angle_beta   90.00
_cell.angle_gamma   90.00
#
_symmetry.space_group_name_H-M   'P 1'
#
loop_
_entity.id
_entity.type
_entity.pdbx_description
1 polymer ?
#
loop_
_entity_poly.entity_id
_entity_poly.type
_entity_poly.pdbx_seq_one_letter_code
_entity_poly.pdbx_strand_id
1 'polypeptide(L)'
;MVHKPKTNAIKYVAVFVLLTSLVLAGCSSDSDKDEMSHGSKSSGKGAAIDFSEKPSKDFKARDPKLAPAPTETVHEITLIANEKVVEVSPGVTQEMWVFDDVAPAPTLRGKIGDTFKVTIKNEGKITHSMDFHSSYAAWNKKMIAIAPGESHLYEFVAEKAGIYMYHCGTSPALHHVGNGMWGSIVIDPPDLADVDHEFVFNQGELYTGPQGKPGDLDKMLAD
;
A
#
# COMPACT_ATOMS: atom_id res chain seq x y z
N MET A 1 19.81 -20.81 -59.95
CA MET A 1 18.51 -21.42 -59.62
C MET A 1 18.03 -20.84 -58.31
N VAL A 2 17.07 -19.93 -58.38
CA VAL A 2 16.55 -19.20 -57.21
C VAL A 2 15.22 -19.82 -56.83
N HIS A 3 15.14 -20.36 -55.60
CA HIS A 3 13.90 -20.93 -55.09
C HIS A 3 13.08 -19.83 -54.40
N LYS A 4 11.86 -19.58 -54.88
CA LYS A 4 10.87 -18.71 -54.24
C LYS A 4 10.06 -19.51 -53.23
N PRO A 5 9.80 -18.98 -52.02
CA PRO A 5 8.85 -19.62 -51.09
C PRO A 5 7.40 -19.28 -51.46
N LYS A 6 6.52 -20.27 -51.33
CA LYS A 6 5.08 -20.16 -51.55
C LYS A 6 4.42 -19.58 -50.31
N THR A 7 3.70 -18.47 -50.43
CA THR A 7 2.83 -17.88 -49.42
C THR A 7 1.49 -18.60 -49.39
N ASN A 8 1.16 -19.21 -48.27
CA ASN A 8 -0.18 -19.71 -47.95
C ASN A 8 -1.05 -18.60 -47.36
N ALA A 9 -2.08 -18.21 -48.08
CA ALA A 9 -3.10 -17.28 -47.63
C ALA A 9 -4.11 -18.03 -46.74
N ILE A 10 -4.20 -17.64 -45.48
CA ILE A 10 -5.22 -18.11 -44.53
C ILE A 10 -6.44 -17.20 -44.67
N LYS A 11 -7.57 -17.81 -45.12
CA LYS A 11 -8.88 -17.13 -45.23
C LYS A 11 -9.55 -17.13 -43.86
N TYR A 12 -9.79 -15.94 -43.29
CA TYR A 12 -10.65 -15.79 -42.13
C TYR A 12 -12.12 -15.75 -42.55
N VAL A 13 -12.90 -16.69 -42.02
CA VAL A 13 -14.37 -16.68 -42.10
C VAL A 13 -14.90 -16.00 -40.88
N ALA A 14 -15.52 -14.83 -41.06
CA ALA A 14 -16.23 -14.14 -39.99
C ALA A 14 -17.63 -14.74 -39.86
N VAL A 15 -17.95 -15.33 -38.73
CA VAL A 15 -19.30 -15.76 -38.36
C VAL A 15 -19.95 -14.68 -37.52
N PHE A 16 -20.94 -14.00 -38.08
CA PHE A 16 -21.83 -13.10 -37.33
C PHE A 16 -22.93 -13.96 -36.68
N VAL A 17 -22.98 -13.96 -35.34
CA VAL A 17 -24.11 -14.53 -34.61
C VAL A 17 -24.97 -13.37 -34.10
N LEU A 18 -26.16 -13.27 -34.67
CA LEU A 18 -27.25 -12.38 -34.23
C LEU A 18 -27.93 -13.05 -33.02
N LEU A 19 -27.88 -12.46 -31.86
CA LEU A 19 -28.65 -12.88 -30.69
C LEU A 19 -29.83 -11.92 -30.48
N THR A 20 -31.01 -12.39 -30.76
CA THR A 20 -32.30 -11.77 -30.45
C THR A 20 -32.61 -11.91 -28.96
N SER A 21 -32.93 -10.80 -28.32
CA SER A 21 -33.41 -10.69 -26.96
C SER A 21 -34.78 -11.29 -26.75
N LEU A 22 -34.90 -12.24 -25.81
CA LEU A 22 -36.19 -12.71 -25.27
C LEU A 22 -36.28 -12.31 -23.79
N VAL A 23 -37.20 -11.43 -23.46
CA VAL A 23 -37.58 -11.07 -22.10
C VAL A 23 -38.55 -12.13 -21.59
N LEU A 24 -38.19 -12.80 -20.50
CA LEU A 24 -39.13 -13.60 -19.70
C LEU A 24 -39.00 -13.22 -18.24
N ALA A 25 -40.05 -12.63 -17.71
CA ALA A 25 -40.25 -12.46 -16.28
C ALA A 25 -40.60 -13.82 -15.62
N GLY A 26 -40.00 -14.11 -14.48
CA GLY A 26 -40.29 -15.34 -13.73
C GLY A 26 -39.72 -15.26 -12.32
N CYS A 27 -40.59 -15.42 -11.35
CA CYS A 27 -40.52 -15.26 -9.90
C CYS A 27 -39.43 -16.04 -9.16
N SER A 28 -38.97 -15.40 -8.10
CA SER A 28 -38.51 -15.85 -6.78
C SER A 28 -38.08 -17.32 -6.58
N SER A 29 -36.84 -17.47 -6.10
CA SER A 29 -36.51 -18.44 -5.04
C SER A 29 -35.34 -17.86 -4.24
N ASP A 30 -35.55 -17.81 -2.93
CA ASP A 30 -34.54 -17.46 -1.93
C ASP A 30 -33.33 -18.36 -2.07
N SER A 31 -32.15 -17.74 -2.08
CA SER A 31 -30.90 -18.40 -1.73
C SER A 31 -30.04 -17.37 -1.02
N ASP A 32 -29.70 -17.73 0.21
CA ASP A 32 -28.88 -16.98 1.16
C ASP A 32 -27.68 -16.35 0.48
N LYS A 33 -27.70 -15.02 0.41
CA LYS A 33 -26.51 -14.20 0.18
C LYS A 33 -26.05 -13.76 1.55
N ASP A 34 -24.96 -14.34 2.00
CA ASP A 34 -24.12 -13.73 3.02
C ASP A 34 -23.68 -12.36 2.51
N GLU A 35 -24.52 -11.35 2.73
CA GLU A 35 -24.13 -9.96 2.63
C GLU A 35 -23.13 -9.69 3.76
N MET A 36 -21.84 -9.69 3.42
CA MET A 36 -20.88 -8.93 4.20
C MET A 36 -21.33 -7.48 4.20
N SER A 37 -22.05 -7.13 5.25
CA SER A 37 -22.43 -5.77 5.59
C SER A 37 -21.16 -4.95 5.76
N HIS A 38 -20.66 -4.36 4.67
CA HIS A 38 -19.68 -3.31 4.76
C HIS A 38 -20.36 -2.10 5.37
N GLY A 39 -19.85 -1.79 6.54
CA GLY A 39 -20.28 -0.85 7.51
C GLY A 39 -20.87 0.44 6.98
N SER A 40 -21.90 0.78 7.71
CA SER A 40 -22.34 2.12 8.09
C SER A 40 -21.77 3.26 7.23
N LYS A 41 -22.60 3.79 6.35
CA LYS A 41 -22.39 5.13 5.76
C LYS A 41 -22.11 6.11 6.89
N SER A 42 -20.86 6.44 7.11
CA SER A 42 -20.46 7.56 7.96
C SER A 42 -20.90 8.84 7.25
N SER A 43 -22.10 9.34 7.56
CA SER A 43 -22.61 10.60 7.04
C SER A 43 -21.97 11.82 7.73
N GLY A 44 -20.85 11.65 8.41
CA GLY A 44 -20.09 12.74 9.00
C GLY A 44 -19.28 13.46 7.95
N LYS A 45 -19.44 14.79 7.84
CA LYS A 45 -18.49 15.59 7.07
C LYS A 45 -17.08 15.33 7.60
N GLY A 46 -16.13 15.09 6.69
CA GLY A 46 -14.71 15.01 7.07
C GLY A 46 -14.27 16.29 7.79
N ALA A 47 -13.28 16.15 8.69
CA ALA A 47 -12.74 17.29 9.40
C ALA A 47 -12.19 18.32 8.40
N ALA A 48 -12.56 19.59 8.56
CA ALA A 48 -12.05 20.68 7.75
C ALA A 48 -10.64 21.06 8.24
N ILE A 49 -9.72 21.26 7.31
CA ILE A 49 -8.36 21.75 7.62
C ILE A 49 -8.41 23.28 7.67
N ASP A 50 -7.96 23.86 8.78
CA ASP A 50 -7.76 25.29 8.90
C ASP A 50 -6.24 25.58 8.92
N PHE A 51 -5.75 26.17 7.84
CA PHE A 51 -4.32 26.50 7.68
C PHE A 51 -3.85 27.65 8.57
N SER A 52 -4.74 28.35 9.28
CA SER A 52 -4.38 29.39 10.25
C SER A 52 -4.06 28.81 11.64
N GLU A 53 -4.48 27.59 11.93
CA GLU A 53 -4.23 26.92 13.19
C GLU A 53 -2.77 26.47 13.30
N LYS A 54 -2.29 26.36 14.55
CA LYS A 54 -0.94 25.88 14.85
C LYS A 54 -0.99 24.41 15.26
N PRO A 55 0.10 23.65 14.95
CA PRO A 55 0.22 22.29 15.45
C PRO A 55 0.13 22.24 16.99
N SER A 56 -0.32 21.11 17.50
CA SER A 56 -0.34 20.84 18.93
C SER A 56 1.09 20.91 19.52
N LYS A 57 1.18 21.06 20.85
CA LYS A 57 2.48 21.10 21.54
C LYS A 57 3.25 19.78 21.42
N ASP A 58 2.54 18.69 21.18
CA ASP A 58 3.12 17.34 21.06
C ASP A 58 3.51 16.98 19.63
N PHE A 59 3.20 17.86 18.67
CA PHE A 59 3.61 17.68 17.29
C PHE A 59 5.12 17.67 17.16
N LYS A 60 5.66 16.63 16.53
CA LYS A 60 7.08 16.50 16.21
C LYS A 60 7.22 16.37 14.70
N ALA A 61 7.88 17.36 14.10
CA ALA A 61 8.28 17.26 12.69
C ALA A 61 9.22 16.06 12.52
N ARG A 62 9.02 15.30 11.44
CA ARG A 62 9.93 14.20 11.08
C ARG A 62 11.19 14.77 10.44
N ASP A 63 12.34 14.24 10.84
CA ASP A 63 13.60 14.56 10.18
C ASP A 63 13.62 13.86 8.81
N PRO A 64 13.71 14.60 7.69
CA PRO A 64 13.78 14.01 6.36
C PRO A 64 15.18 13.46 6.02
N LYS A 65 16.17 13.66 6.89
CA LYS A 65 17.53 13.19 6.65
C LYS A 65 17.54 11.66 6.58
N LEU A 66 18.04 11.14 5.45
CA LEU A 66 18.23 9.71 5.29
C LEU A 66 19.42 9.25 6.15
N ALA A 67 19.19 8.23 6.96
CA ALA A 67 20.28 7.61 7.71
C ALA A 67 21.32 6.98 6.76
N PRO A 68 22.61 6.94 7.14
CA PRO A 68 23.61 6.21 6.37
C PRO A 68 23.18 4.78 6.07
N ALA A 69 23.60 4.23 4.93
CA ALA A 69 23.33 2.83 4.62
C ALA A 69 23.98 1.95 5.71
N PRO A 70 23.26 0.94 6.23
CA PRO A 70 23.82 -0.04 7.16
C PRO A 70 25.05 -0.74 6.56
N THR A 71 25.95 -1.21 7.41
CA THR A 71 27.14 -1.97 7.00
C THR A 71 26.83 -3.46 6.87
N GLU A 72 25.79 -3.92 7.55
CA GLU A 72 25.32 -5.29 7.52
C GLU A 72 24.70 -5.60 6.16
N THR A 73 24.87 -6.84 5.71
CA THR A 73 24.26 -7.35 4.46
C THR A 73 22.99 -8.16 4.71
N VAL A 74 22.63 -8.38 5.97
CA VAL A 74 21.37 -9.00 6.39
C VAL A 74 20.68 -8.04 7.34
N HIS A 75 19.51 -7.53 6.92
CA HIS A 75 18.71 -6.58 7.67
C HIS A 75 17.55 -7.31 8.35
N GLU A 76 17.67 -7.53 9.66
CA GLU A 76 16.59 -8.09 10.48
C GLU A 76 15.78 -6.95 11.10
N ILE A 77 14.56 -6.75 10.57
CA ILE A 77 13.68 -5.62 10.89
C ILE A 77 12.35 -6.17 11.41
N THR A 78 11.81 -5.55 12.45
CA THR A 78 10.42 -5.80 12.87
C THR A 78 9.63 -4.50 12.68
N LEU A 79 8.49 -4.57 11.99
CA LEU A 79 7.54 -3.47 11.86
C LEU A 79 6.24 -3.87 12.56
N ILE A 80 5.78 -3.01 13.47
CA ILE A 80 4.53 -3.23 14.22
C ILE A 80 3.39 -2.53 13.49
N ALA A 81 2.40 -3.29 13.03
CA ALA A 81 1.18 -2.75 12.43
C ALA A 81 0.13 -2.49 13.52
N ASN A 82 -0.44 -1.30 13.56
CA ASN A 82 -1.53 -0.94 14.45
C ASN A 82 -2.35 0.25 13.92
N GLU A 83 -3.46 0.59 14.61
CA GLU A 83 -4.26 1.77 14.36
C GLU A 83 -4.01 2.80 15.47
N LYS A 84 -3.74 4.05 15.09
CA LYS A 84 -3.38 5.12 16.02
C LYS A 84 -4.04 6.44 15.64
N VAL A 85 -4.71 7.07 16.59
CA VAL A 85 -5.21 8.44 16.38
C VAL A 85 -4.05 9.42 16.51
N VAL A 86 -3.79 10.16 15.44
CA VAL A 86 -2.73 11.17 15.38
C VAL A 86 -3.28 12.51 14.86
N GLU A 87 -2.61 13.60 15.20
CA GLU A 87 -2.86 14.88 14.57
C GLU A 87 -2.22 14.87 13.17
N VAL A 88 -3.05 15.00 12.14
CA VAL A 88 -2.65 14.97 10.73
C VAL A 88 -2.56 16.37 10.11
N SER A 89 -3.21 17.35 10.73
CA SER A 89 -3.12 18.78 10.46
C SER A 89 -3.46 19.51 11.75
N PRO A 90 -3.07 20.78 11.92
CA PRO A 90 -3.41 21.55 13.12
C PRO A 90 -4.90 21.45 13.45
N GLY A 91 -5.22 20.95 14.67
CA GLY A 91 -6.59 20.75 15.13
C GLY A 91 -7.37 19.61 14.48
N VAL A 92 -6.78 18.86 13.55
CA VAL A 92 -7.42 17.73 12.88
C VAL A 92 -6.75 16.43 13.27
N THR A 93 -7.52 15.51 13.85
CA THR A 93 -7.07 14.16 14.20
C THR A 93 -7.69 13.10 13.30
N GLN A 94 -6.92 12.09 12.97
CA GLN A 94 -7.38 10.94 12.19
C GLN A 94 -6.82 9.66 12.80
N GLU A 95 -7.61 8.58 12.78
CA GLU A 95 -7.10 7.25 13.04
C GLU A 95 -6.32 6.80 11.81
N MET A 96 -5.00 6.87 11.90
CA MET A 96 -4.10 6.36 10.89
C MET A 96 -3.81 4.89 11.15
N TRP A 97 -3.63 4.12 10.09
CA TRP A 97 -3.14 2.76 10.17
C TRP A 97 -1.64 2.81 9.86
N VAL A 98 -0.84 2.32 10.77
CA VAL A 98 0.58 2.67 10.79
C VAL A 98 1.48 1.45 10.91
N PHE A 99 2.73 1.61 10.49
CA PHE A 99 3.83 0.75 10.89
C PHE A 99 4.76 1.54 11.81
N ASP A 100 5.09 0.95 12.97
CA ASP A 100 5.92 1.58 14.01
C ASP A 100 5.43 2.97 14.43
N ASP A 101 4.11 3.10 14.62
CA ASP A 101 3.46 4.30 15.14
C ASP A 101 3.57 5.55 14.26
N VAL A 102 4.00 5.43 13.00
CA VAL A 102 4.19 6.57 12.10
C VAL A 102 3.59 6.34 10.72
N ALA A 103 3.08 7.42 10.10
CA ALA A 103 2.59 7.48 8.72
C ALA A 103 3.18 8.73 8.02
N PRO A 104 3.76 8.60 6.81
CA PRO A 104 4.19 7.34 6.19
C PRO A 104 5.11 6.52 7.08
N ALA A 105 5.19 5.22 6.85
CA ALA A 105 6.00 4.27 7.61
C ALA A 105 7.52 4.59 7.55
N PRO A 106 8.36 4.00 8.41
CA PRO A 106 9.81 4.24 8.41
C PRO A 106 10.44 4.00 7.03
N THR A 107 11.46 4.81 6.69
CA THR A 107 12.29 4.54 5.52
C THR A 107 13.28 3.43 5.84
N LEU A 108 13.26 2.36 5.05
CA LEU A 108 14.25 1.29 5.11
C LEU A 108 15.39 1.57 4.14
N ARG A 109 16.61 1.10 4.43
CA ARG A 109 17.77 1.28 3.54
C ARG A 109 18.65 0.04 3.55
N GLY A 110 19.22 -0.28 2.39
CA GLY A 110 20.22 -1.30 2.18
C GLY A 110 20.89 -1.12 0.83
N LYS A 111 21.62 -2.12 0.36
CA LYS A 111 22.39 -2.12 -0.89
C LYS A 111 21.97 -3.27 -1.78
N ILE A 112 22.33 -3.21 -3.06
CA ILE A 112 22.18 -4.37 -3.95
C ILE A 112 22.92 -5.56 -3.36
N GLY A 113 22.25 -6.71 -3.34
CA GLY A 113 22.75 -7.98 -2.80
C GLY A 113 22.40 -8.22 -1.34
N ASP A 114 21.93 -7.21 -0.61
CA ASP A 114 21.51 -7.36 0.78
C ASP A 114 20.25 -8.22 0.89
N THR A 115 20.15 -8.96 1.97
CA THR A 115 18.97 -9.75 2.35
C THR A 115 18.15 -8.99 3.39
N PHE A 116 16.89 -8.76 3.09
CA PHE A 116 15.92 -8.20 4.03
C PHE A 116 15.09 -9.32 4.65
N LYS A 117 15.06 -9.38 5.97
CA LYS A 117 14.20 -10.24 6.80
C LYS A 117 13.29 -9.33 7.63
N VAL A 118 12.10 -9.05 7.09
CA VAL A 118 11.18 -8.10 7.71
C VAL A 118 10.01 -8.86 8.33
N THR A 119 9.96 -8.85 9.66
CA THR A 119 8.83 -9.41 10.41
C THR A 119 7.76 -8.32 10.56
N ILE A 120 6.58 -8.56 10.02
CA ILE A 120 5.39 -7.74 10.32
C ILE A 120 4.66 -8.37 11.49
N LYS A 121 4.46 -7.59 12.55
CA LYS A 121 3.74 -8.00 13.75
C LYS A 121 2.45 -7.20 13.85
N ASN A 122 1.31 -7.86 13.75
CA ASN A 122 0.02 -7.18 13.81
C ASN A 122 -0.45 -7.05 15.26
N GLU A 123 -0.27 -5.88 15.85
CA GLU A 123 -0.78 -5.50 17.17
C GLU A 123 -2.08 -4.68 17.06
N GLY A 124 -2.63 -4.54 15.85
CA GLY A 124 -3.86 -3.83 15.56
C GLY A 124 -5.12 -4.68 15.73
N LYS A 125 -6.24 -4.15 15.23
CA LYS A 125 -7.58 -4.76 15.36
C LYS A 125 -8.09 -5.36 14.07
N ILE A 126 -7.47 -5.03 12.94
CA ILE A 126 -7.85 -5.51 11.62
C ILE A 126 -6.70 -6.30 10.98
N THR A 127 -7.03 -7.06 9.94
CA THR A 127 -6.03 -7.84 9.20
C THR A 127 -5.15 -6.92 8.37
N HIS A 128 -3.84 -7.18 8.36
CA HIS A 128 -2.85 -6.49 7.54
C HIS A 128 -2.06 -7.48 6.68
N SER A 129 -1.29 -6.96 5.75
CA SER A 129 -0.32 -7.71 4.94
C SER A 129 0.82 -6.77 4.52
N MET A 130 1.78 -7.26 3.77
CA MET A 130 2.87 -6.42 3.26
C MET A 130 3.24 -6.80 1.83
N ASP A 131 3.48 -5.79 1.00
CA ASP A 131 4.15 -5.91 -0.28
C ASP A 131 5.38 -5.01 -0.31
N PHE A 132 6.53 -5.57 -0.66
CA PHE A 132 7.77 -4.84 -0.90
C PHE A 132 8.04 -4.79 -2.40
N HIS A 133 7.89 -3.63 -3.04
CA HIS A 133 8.14 -3.50 -4.48
C HIS A 133 9.59 -3.80 -4.86
N SER A 134 10.54 -3.58 -3.95
CA SER A 134 11.96 -3.93 -4.13
C SER A 134 12.25 -5.42 -4.24
N SER A 135 11.30 -6.26 -3.89
CA SER A 135 11.47 -7.71 -3.81
C SER A 135 11.21 -8.44 -5.12
N TYR A 136 10.57 -7.78 -6.09
CA TYR A 136 10.17 -8.32 -7.40
C TYR A 136 9.36 -9.63 -7.38
N ALA A 137 8.90 -10.09 -6.23
CA ALA A 137 8.08 -11.28 -6.17
C ALA A 137 6.60 -10.96 -6.44
N ALA A 138 5.90 -11.97 -6.97
CA ALA A 138 4.50 -11.83 -7.30
C ALA A 138 3.64 -11.51 -6.07
N TRP A 139 2.72 -10.57 -6.19
CA TRP A 139 1.84 -10.10 -5.12
C TRP A 139 1.08 -11.24 -4.42
N ASN A 140 0.59 -12.22 -5.17
CA ASN A 140 -0.15 -13.37 -4.64
C ASN A 140 0.68 -14.33 -3.78
N LYS A 141 2.01 -14.17 -3.77
CA LYS A 141 2.90 -14.94 -2.90
C LYS A 141 3.36 -14.14 -1.68
N LYS A 142 3.10 -12.84 -1.67
CA LYS A 142 3.64 -11.91 -0.66
C LYS A 142 2.59 -11.27 0.21
N MET A 143 1.42 -10.93 -0.30
CA MET A 143 0.35 -10.32 0.50
C MET A 143 -0.31 -11.38 1.37
N ILE A 144 0.45 -11.94 2.31
CA ILE A 144 -0.05 -12.92 3.29
C ILE A 144 -0.88 -12.16 4.32
N ALA A 145 -2.12 -12.60 4.52
CA ALA A 145 -2.99 -12.05 5.54
C ALA A 145 -2.44 -12.36 6.95
N ILE A 146 -2.23 -11.31 7.74
CA ILE A 146 -1.73 -11.37 9.12
C ILE A 146 -2.87 -10.88 10.02
N ALA A 147 -3.52 -11.81 10.71
CA ALA A 147 -4.63 -11.47 11.62
C ALA A 147 -4.12 -10.74 12.88
N PRO A 148 -4.99 -10.03 13.62
CA PRO A 148 -4.65 -9.45 14.91
C PRO A 148 -3.97 -10.45 15.84
N GLY A 149 -2.81 -10.05 16.40
CA GLY A 149 -1.97 -10.88 17.26
C GLY A 149 -1.01 -11.83 16.55
N GLU A 150 -1.09 -11.94 15.22
CA GLU A 150 -0.19 -12.77 14.43
C GLU A 150 1.01 -11.98 13.91
N SER A 151 2.00 -12.72 13.38
CA SER A 151 3.17 -12.16 12.71
C SER A 151 3.55 -12.98 11.49
N HIS A 152 4.21 -12.33 10.52
CA HIS A 152 4.74 -13.01 9.34
C HIS A 152 6.11 -12.46 8.98
N LEU A 153 7.04 -13.35 8.63
CA LEU A 153 8.37 -13.01 8.16
C LEU A 153 8.39 -12.94 6.62
N TYR A 154 8.75 -11.78 6.10
CA TYR A 154 9.06 -11.57 4.69
C TYR A 154 10.57 -11.61 4.50
N GLU A 155 11.04 -12.46 3.58
CA GLU A 155 12.47 -12.56 3.25
C GLU A 155 12.68 -12.38 1.74
N PHE A 156 13.59 -11.49 1.36
CA PHE A 156 13.96 -11.24 -0.03
C PHE A 156 15.37 -10.67 -0.15
N VAL A 157 15.97 -10.84 -1.32
CA VAL A 157 17.24 -10.20 -1.68
C VAL A 157 16.94 -8.95 -2.51
N ALA A 158 17.64 -7.85 -2.21
CA ALA A 158 17.55 -6.61 -2.98
C ALA A 158 18.36 -6.74 -4.29
N GLU A 159 17.68 -7.04 -5.39
CA GLU A 159 18.34 -7.33 -6.67
C GLU A 159 18.69 -6.08 -7.48
N LYS A 160 18.02 -4.97 -7.26
CA LYS A 160 18.16 -3.75 -8.06
C LYS A 160 18.16 -2.51 -7.19
N ALA A 161 19.03 -1.55 -7.55
CA ALA A 161 19.05 -0.23 -6.93
C ALA A 161 17.80 0.57 -7.29
N GLY A 162 17.40 1.46 -6.38
CA GLY A 162 16.28 2.37 -6.54
C GLY A 162 15.60 2.73 -5.24
N ILE A 163 14.57 3.56 -5.37
CA ILE A 163 13.67 3.90 -4.28
C ILE A 163 12.33 3.23 -4.59
N TYR A 164 11.87 2.41 -3.69
CA TYR A 164 10.67 1.58 -3.88
C TYR A 164 9.67 1.85 -2.76
N MET A 165 8.40 1.66 -3.07
CA MET A 165 7.34 1.64 -2.08
C MET A 165 7.29 0.27 -1.39
N TYR A 166 6.94 0.25 -0.11
CA TYR A 166 6.34 -0.90 0.55
C TYR A 166 5.01 -0.49 1.18
N HIS A 167 4.03 -1.38 1.22
CA HIS A 167 2.70 -1.02 1.70
C HIS A 167 1.87 -2.24 2.12
N CYS A 168 0.83 -1.99 2.91
CA CYS A 168 -0.19 -2.99 3.16
C CYS A 168 -1.01 -3.26 1.89
N GLY A 169 -1.20 -4.54 1.55
CA GLY A 169 -1.96 -4.97 0.37
C GLY A 169 -3.29 -5.65 0.72
N THR A 170 -3.72 -5.62 1.99
CA THR A 170 -5.01 -6.18 2.42
C THR A 170 -6.16 -5.43 1.74
N SER A 171 -7.14 -6.18 1.25
CA SER A 171 -8.31 -5.60 0.57
C SER A 171 -9.26 -4.89 1.55
N PRO A 172 -9.75 -3.69 1.21
CA PRO A 172 -9.40 -2.88 0.05
C PRO A 172 -8.05 -2.15 0.24
N ALA A 173 -7.06 -2.49 -0.59
CA ALA A 173 -5.70 -1.98 -0.44
C ALA A 173 -5.62 -0.45 -0.44
N LEU A 174 -6.44 0.23 -1.26
CA LEU A 174 -6.54 1.68 -1.29
C LEU A 174 -6.87 2.27 0.10
N HIS A 175 -7.76 1.63 0.85
CA HIS A 175 -8.14 2.10 2.19
C HIS A 175 -6.98 1.98 3.18
N HIS A 176 -6.19 0.90 3.11
CA HIS A 176 -5.01 0.71 3.95
C HIS A 176 -3.90 1.72 3.60
N VAL A 177 -3.60 1.89 2.33
CA VAL A 177 -2.61 2.86 1.84
C VAL A 177 -3.04 4.29 2.16
N GLY A 178 -4.28 4.66 1.85
CA GLY A 178 -4.83 6.00 2.11
C GLY A 178 -4.94 6.35 3.61
N ASN A 179 -4.95 5.34 4.50
CA ASN A 179 -4.85 5.54 5.93
C ASN A 179 -3.41 5.53 6.47
N GLY A 180 -2.38 5.44 5.59
CA GLY A 180 -0.98 5.66 5.98
C GLY A 180 -0.09 4.43 5.96
N MET A 181 -0.60 3.23 5.62
CA MET A 181 0.20 2.00 5.64
C MET A 181 1.09 1.84 4.41
N TRP A 182 2.01 2.76 4.24
CA TRP A 182 3.03 2.73 3.20
C TRP A 182 4.30 3.46 3.63
N GLY A 183 5.43 3.10 3.04
CA GLY A 183 6.73 3.72 3.28
C GLY A 183 7.69 3.48 2.12
N SER A 184 8.91 3.97 2.26
CA SER A 184 9.97 3.83 1.26
C SER A 184 11.04 2.85 1.71
N ILE A 185 11.58 2.10 0.75
CA ILE A 185 12.81 1.35 0.90
C ILE A 185 13.81 1.81 -0.15
N VAL A 186 14.99 2.23 0.29
CA VAL A 186 16.09 2.72 -0.55
C VAL A 186 17.11 1.59 -0.70
N ILE A 187 17.40 1.22 -1.93
CA ILE A 187 18.44 0.23 -2.27
C ILE A 187 19.55 0.95 -3.03
N ASP A 188 20.67 1.15 -2.37
CA ASP A 188 21.82 1.86 -2.94
C ASP A 188 22.51 1.02 -4.02
N PRO A 189 22.95 1.65 -5.14
CA PRO A 189 23.86 1.03 -6.08
C PRO A 189 25.26 0.88 -5.45
N PRO A 190 26.11 -0.04 -5.97
CA PRO A 190 27.43 -0.29 -5.39
C PRO A 190 28.41 0.89 -5.59
N ASP A 191 28.14 1.78 -6.54
CA ASP A 191 28.97 2.90 -6.96
C ASP A 191 28.34 4.26 -6.64
N LEU A 192 27.43 4.31 -5.64
CA LEU A 192 26.86 5.57 -5.19
C LEU A 192 27.97 6.47 -4.65
N ALA A 193 28.10 7.64 -5.27
CA ALA A 193 29.08 8.64 -4.83
C ALA A 193 28.67 9.23 -3.47
N ASP A 194 29.70 9.55 -2.66
CA ASP A 194 29.47 10.26 -1.40
C ASP A 194 28.92 11.68 -1.68
N VAL A 195 27.95 12.07 -0.87
CA VAL A 195 27.36 13.41 -0.88
C VAL A 195 27.30 13.97 0.55
N ASP A 196 27.24 15.29 0.67
CA ASP A 196 27.23 15.94 2.00
C ASP A 196 25.95 15.65 2.77
N HIS A 197 24.81 15.53 2.07
CA HIS A 197 23.49 15.31 2.68
C HIS A 197 22.59 14.46 1.77
N GLU A 198 21.83 13.57 2.39
CA GLU A 198 20.79 12.79 1.75
C GLU A 198 19.45 13.01 2.46
N PHE A 199 18.39 13.16 1.69
CA PHE A 199 17.04 13.37 2.22
C PHE A 199 16.05 12.47 1.51
N VAL A 200 15.04 11.99 2.24
CA VAL A 200 13.89 11.28 1.69
C VAL A 200 12.62 12.07 2.01
N PHE A 201 11.87 12.40 0.95
CA PHE A 201 10.58 13.04 1.06
C PHE A 201 9.50 12.07 0.54
N ASN A 202 8.59 11.68 1.43
CA ASN A 202 7.43 10.91 1.09
C ASN A 202 6.22 11.85 0.97
N GLN A 203 5.53 11.81 -0.14
CA GLN A 203 4.32 12.60 -0.38
C GLN A 203 3.14 11.66 -0.64
N GLY A 204 1.99 11.98 -0.07
CA GLY A 204 0.74 11.28 -0.30
C GLY A 204 -0.44 12.16 0.06
N GLU A 205 -1.61 11.75 -0.38
CA GLU A 205 -2.87 12.42 -0.14
C GLU A 205 -3.39 12.08 1.26
N LEU A 206 -4.17 13.01 1.82
CA LEU A 206 -4.87 12.83 3.09
C LEU A 206 -6.38 12.98 2.88
N TYR A 207 -7.09 11.91 3.08
CA TYR A 207 -8.55 11.84 2.92
C TYR A 207 -9.22 11.94 4.29
N THR A 208 -9.44 13.17 4.77
CA THR A 208 -9.96 13.40 6.12
C THR A 208 -11.35 12.82 6.31
N GLY A 209 -11.47 11.92 7.29
CA GLY A 209 -12.72 11.46 7.85
C GLY A 209 -13.22 12.36 9.01
N PRO A 210 -14.24 11.94 9.77
CA PRO A 210 -14.60 12.59 11.03
C PRO A 210 -13.43 12.56 12.01
N GLN A 211 -13.39 13.53 12.94
CA GLN A 211 -12.33 13.63 13.96
C GLN A 211 -12.07 12.30 14.68
N GLY A 212 -10.80 11.88 14.70
CA GLY A 212 -10.36 10.65 15.34
C GLY A 212 -10.88 9.34 14.72
N LYS A 213 -11.38 9.40 13.49
CA LYS A 213 -11.84 8.23 12.71
C LYS A 213 -10.90 7.98 11.54
N PRO A 214 -10.94 6.78 10.93
CA PRO A 214 -10.20 6.50 9.71
C PRO A 214 -10.50 7.50 8.59
N GLY A 215 -9.60 7.62 7.63
CA GLY A 215 -9.80 8.39 6.40
C GLY A 215 -11.02 7.92 5.62
N ASP A 216 -11.61 8.84 4.88
CA ASP A 216 -12.86 8.66 4.16
C ASP A 216 -12.63 7.83 2.89
N LEU A 217 -13.10 6.58 2.88
CA LEU A 217 -12.95 5.68 1.73
C LEU A 217 -13.68 6.19 0.48
N ASP A 218 -14.85 6.82 0.64
CA ASP A 218 -15.61 7.33 -0.50
C ASP A 218 -14.82 8.46 -1.22
N LYS A 219 -14.09 9.28 -0.45
CA LYS A 219 -13.17 10.26 -1.04
C LYS A 219 -11.99 9.61 -1.74
N MET A 220 -11.39 8.57 -1.15
CA MET A 220 -10.30 7.82 -1.76
C MET A 220 -10.71 7.17 -3.09
N LEU A 221 -11.98 6.79 -3.23
CA LEU A 221 -12.51 6.16 -4.44
C LEU A 221 -12.93 7.18 -5.49
N ALA A 222 -13.05 8.45 -5.14
CA ALA A 222 -13.50 9.53 -6.04
C ALA A 222 -12.35 10.23 -6.77
N ASP A 223 -11.10 10.06 -6.31
CA ASP A 223 -9.88 10.56 -6.96
C ASP A 223 -9.39 9.57 -8.04
#